data_18ed9f2d6721a1450e94dd154fb3c7b1
#
_entry.id   18ed9f2d6721a1450e94dd154fb3c7b1
#
_cell.length_a   1.000
_cell.length_b   1.000
_cell.length_c   1.000
_cell.angle_alpha   90.00
_cell.angle_beta   90.00
_cell.angle_gamma   90.00
#
_symmetry.space_group_name_H-M   'P 1'
#
loop_
_entity.id
_entity.type
_entity.pdbx_description
1 polymer ?
#
loop_
_entity_poly.entity_id
_entity_poly.type
_entity_poly.pdbx_seq_one_letter_code
_entity_poly.pdbx_strand_id
1 'polypeptide(L)'
;YIRFEQGKKLYRSAFTVENLSFRYPGTDRDIFRNLNFTVEAEQRVAIIGPNGIGKTTLMRCLAGELTPTTGRISWVENAQPGYMPQDPQAEFEQKADLMTWMSTWSGKADDDLIVRATLGRLLFSGDETKKSVKVLSGGEKGRMLYGKLMLTRPNVMLMDEPTNHMDMETIESLQIGLEKYPGTLVFVSHDREFVAGLATRMIELRPDGTVTDFT
;
A
#
# COMPACT_ATOMS: atom_id res chain seq x y z
N TYR A 1 13.78 1.52 -13.08
CA TYR A 1 13.27 2.50 -12.13
C TYR A 1 11.77 2.32 -11.91
N ILE A 2 11.31 2.69 -10.72
CA ILE A 2 9.90 2.55 -10.31
C ILE A 2 9.13 3.82 -10.69
N ARG A 3 8.01 3.66 -11.37
CA ARG A 3 7.12 4.75 -11.74
C ARG A 3 5.68 4.33 -11.57
N PHE A 4 4.97 5.04 -10.71
CA PHE A 4 3.54 4.81 -10.49
C PHE A 4 2.71 5.86 -11.23
N GLU A 5 1.64 5.41 -11.84
CA GLU A 5 0.65 6.26 -12.50
C GLU A 5 -0.71 6.01 -11.87
N GLN A 6 -1.66 6.90 -12.11
CA GLN A 6 -3.05 6.69 -11.70
C GLN A 6 -3.95 6.57 -12.94
N GLY A 7 -5.04 5.81 -12.80
CA GLY A 7 -6.06 5.71 -13.83
C GLY A 7 -6.92 6.97 -13.86
N LYS A 8 -7.96 7.01 -13.03
CA LYS A 8 -8.84 8.19 -12.89
C LYS A 8 -8.32 9.12 -11.82
N LYS A 9 -8.24 10.41 -12.11
CA LYS A 9 -7.87 11.42 -11.12
C LYS A 9 -9.03 11.67 -10.14
N LEU A 10 -8.72 11.78 -8.85
CA LEU A 10 -9.64 12.25 -7.82
C LEU A 10 -9.45 13.74 -7.61
N TYR A 11 -10.54 14.48 -7.31
CA TYR A 11 -10.52 15.95 -7.28
C TYR A 11 -10.70 16.55 -5.90
N ARG A 12 -11.41 15.90 -4.99
CA ARG A 12 -11.69 16.44 -3.66
C ARG A 12 -11.16 15.52 -2.57
N SER A 13 -11.95 14.55 -2.21
CA SER A 13 -11.56 13.57 -1.19
C SER A 13 -11.31 12.21 -1.82
N ALA A 14 -10.54 11.38 -1.11
CA ALA A 14 -10.34 9.98 -1.45
C ALA A 14 -11.27 9.10 -0.63
N PHE A 15 -11.26 9.28 0.69
CA PHE A 15 -12.15 8.56 1.59
C PHE A 15 -12.33 9.30 2.90
N THR A 16 -13.39 8.95 3.64
CA THR A 16 -13.69 9.49 4.96
C THR A 16 -13.85 8.35 5.95
N VAL A 17 -13.23 8.49 7.11
CA VAL A 17 -13.34 7.57 8.24
C VAL A 17 -14.23 8.24 9.29
N GLU A 18 -15.33 7.56 9.66
CA GLU A 18 -16.32 8.09 10.59
C GLU A 18 -16.52 7.13 11.76
N ASN A 19 -16.21 7.59 12.97
CA ASN A 19 -16.42 6.87 14.22
C ASN A 19 -15.89 5.43 14.20
N LEU A 20 -14.74 5.24 13.56
CA LEU A 20 -14.17 3.92 13.32
C LEU A 20 -13.57 3.35 14.58
N SER A 21 -14.04 2.18 14.98
CA SER A 21 -13.48 1.40 16.08
C SER A 21 -13.25 -0.03 15.62
N PHE A 22 -12.20 -0.65 16.14
CA PHE A 22 -11.91 -2.05 15.82
C PHE A 22 -11.45 -2.81 17.05
N ARG A 23 -12.02 -4.00 17.20
CA ARG A 23 -11.67 -4.99 18.20
C ARG A 23 -11.57 -6.35 17.55
N TYR A 24 -10.50 -7.08 17.80
CA TYR A 24 -10.40 -8.45 17.28
C TYR A 24 -11.42 -9.35 17.96
N PRO A 25 -12.05 -10.29 17.24
CA PRO A 25 -12.99 -11.24 17.82
C PRO A 25 -12.38 -12.00 19.00
N GLY A 26 -13.15 -12.15 20.08
CA GLY A 26 -12.68 -12.85 21.27
C GLY A 26 -11.78 -12.04 22.20
N THR A 27 -11.58 -10.76 21.94
CA THR A 27 -10.83 -9.85 22.82
C THR A 27 -11.72 -8.76 23.38
N ASP A 28 -11.34 -8.21 24.55
CA ASP A 28 -12.08 -7.13 25.21
C ASP A 28 -11.46 -5.77 24.99
N ARG A 29 -10.37 -5.71 24.24
CA ARG A 29 -9.62 -4.48 24.03
C ARG A 29 -9.86 -3.92 22.64
N ASP A 30 -10.24 -2.65 22.57
CA ASP A 30 -10.27 -1.90 21.34
C ASP A 30 -8.85 -1.58 20.87
N ILE A 31 -8.55 -1.87 19.60
CA ILE A 31 -7.26 -1.50 19.01
C ILE A 31 -7.22 0.02 18.78
N PHE A 32 -8.31 0.57 18.28
CA PHE A 32 -8.54 2.02 18.21
C PHE A 32 -10.03 2.30 18.36
N ARG A 33 -10.36 3.55 18.71
CA ARG A 33 -11.74 3.97 19.00
C ARG A 33 -12.08 5.30 18.37
N ASN A 34 -13.27 5.37 17.79
CA ASN A 34 -13.90 6.60 17.30
C ASN A 34 -12.99 7.47 16.45
N LEU A 35 -12.28 6.85 15.54
CA LEU A 35 -11.41 7.56 14.62
C LEU A 35 -12.26 8.34 13.60
N ASN A 36 -11.92 9.61 13.42
CA ASN A 36 -12.58 10.50 12.47
C ASN A 36 -11.52 11.27 11.71
N PHE A 37 -11.42 11.04 10.43
CA PHE A 37 -10.58 11.83 9.53
C PHE A 37 -11.00 11.64 8.08
N THR A 38 -10.66 12.61 7.25
CA THR A 38 -10.85 12.53 5.80
C THR A 38 -9.49 12.65 5.13
N VAL A 39 -9.21 11.80 4.17
CA VAL A 39 -8.04 11.93 3.32
C VAL A 39 -8.46 12.57 2.01
N GLU A 40 -7.85 13.72 1.73
CA GLU A 40 -8.10 14.48 0.51
C GLU A 40 -7.29 13.91 -0.66
N ALA A 41 -7.77 14.16 -1.87
CA ALA A 41 -7.05 13.77 -3.08
C ALA A 41 -5.65 14.39 -3.11
N GLU A 42 -4.69 13.59 -3.55
CA GLU A 42 -3.28 13.95 -3.71
C GLU A 42 -2.50 14.15 -2.40
N GLN A 43 -3.14 13.96 -1.25
CA GLN A 43 -2.41 13.96 0.02
C GLN A 43 -1.49 12.76 0.15
N ARG A 44 -0.43 12.94 0.95
CA ARG A 44 0.53 11.91 1.30
C ARG A 44 0.53 11.76 2.81
N VAL A 45 -0.24 10.79 3.28
CA VAL A 45 -0.54 10.61 4.70
C VAL A 45 0.28 9.48 5.27
N ALA A 46 1.11 9.77 6.26
CA ALA A 46 1.79 8.75 7.04
C ALA A 46 0.98 8.44 8.30
N ILE A 47 0.73 7.16 8.53
CA ILE A 47 0.19 6.66 9.79
C ILE A 47 1.36 6.31 10.69
N ILE A 48 1.48 6.98 11.82
CA ILE A 48 2.60 6.82 12.75
C ILE A 48 2.14 6.38 14.14
N GLY A 49 3.07 5.91 14.94
CA GLY A 49 2.80 5.45 16.30
C GLY A 49 3.75 4.32 16.70
N PRO A 50 3.75 3.94 17.99
CA PRO A 50 4.61 2.84 18.45
C PRO A 50 4.24 1.50 17.84
N ASN A 51 5.18 0.55 17.85
CA ASN A 51 4.92 -0.80 17.40
C ASN A 51 3.78 -1.44 18.21
N GLY A 52 2.92 -2.17 17.51
CA GLY A 52 1.78 -2.85 18.13
C GLY A 52 0.60 -1.95 18.46
N ILE A 53 0.62 -0.66 18.08
CA ILE A 53 -0.47 0.28 18.39
C ILE A 53 -1.73 0.04 17.55
N GLY A 54 -1.60 -0.57 16.37
CA GLY A 54 -2.72 -0.84 15.48
C GLY A 54 -2.62 -0.24 14.09
N LYS A 55 -1.43 0.20 13.67
CA LYS A 55 -1.22 0.79 12.34
C LYS A 55 -1.58 -0.19 11.22
N THR A 56 -1.09 -1.42 11.30
CA THR A 56 -1.40 -2.47 10.31
C THR A 56 -2.90 -2.81 10.34
N THR A 57 -3.50 -2.87 11.52
CA THR A 57 -4.94 -3.12 11.67
C THR A 57 -5.76 -2.03 10.98
N LEU A 58 -5.39 -0.76 11.16
CA LEU A 58 -6.04 0.35 10.45
C LEU A 58 -5.88 0.23 8.94
N MET A 59 -4.68 -0.07 8.46
CA MET A 59 -4.43 -0.26 7.03
C MET A 59 -5.27 -1.41 6.46
N ARG A 60 -5.41 -2.50 7.18
CA ARG A 60 -6.26 -3.62 6.76
C ARG A 60 -7.75 -3.27 6.75
N CYS A 61 -8.21 -2.44 7.67
CA CYS A 61 -9.57 -1.89 7.64
C CYS A 61 -9.77 -1.00 6.40
N LEU A 62 -8.84 -0.10 6.11
CA LEU A 62 -8.88 0.77 4.93
C LEU A 62 -8.88 -0.04 3.64
N ALA A 63 -8.13 -1.12 3.58
CA ALA A 63 -8.05 -2.01 2.42
C ALA A 63 -9.27 -2.93 2.27
N GLY A 64 -10.17 -2.96 3.25
CA GLY A 64 -11.36 -3.80 3.22
C GLY A 64 -11.14 -5.25 3.64
N GLU A 65 -9.95 -5.58 4.16
CA GLU A 65 -9.66 -6.94 4.66
C GLU A 65 -10.27 -7.22 6.03
N LEU A 66 -10.45 -6.19 6.85
CA LEU A 66 -11.08 -6.27 8.15
C LEU A 66 -12.34 -5.40 8.18
N THR A 67 -13.41 -5.94 8.77
CA THR A 67 -14.64 -5.19 8.97
C THR A 67 -14.54 -4.44 10.30
N PRO A 68 -14.73 -3.12 10.35
CA PRO A 68 -14.76 -2.37 11.60
C PRO A 68 -15.79 -2.91 12.58
N THR A 69 -15.51 -2.84 13.87
CA THR A 69 -16.47 -3.20 14.93
C THR A 69 -17.63 -2.19 14.94
N THR A 70 -17.30 -0.91 14.83
CA THR A 70 -18.26 0.19 14.68
C THR A 70 -17.71 1.25 13.74
N GLY A 71 -18.58 2.11 13.27
CA GLY A 71 -18.20 3.16 12.33
C GLY A 71 -18.10 2.67 10.89
N ARG A 72 -17.59 3.52 10.03
CA ARG A 72 -17.49 3.21 8.61
C ARG A 72 -16.35 3.93 7.92
N ILE A 73 -15.96 3.38 6.79
CA ILE A 73 -15.03 3.97 5.84
C ILE A 73 -15.80 4.18 4.54
N SER A 74 -15.91 5.44 4.11
CA SER A 74 -16.64 5.82 2.90
C SER A 74 -15.66 6.25 1.82
N TRP A 75 -15.52 5.44 0.80
CA TRP A 75 -14.71 5.73 -0.38
C TRP A 75 -15.51 6.55 -1.39
N VAL A 76 -14.85 7.49 -2.05
CA VAL A 76 -15.51 8.22 -3.15
C VAL A 76 -15.81 7.27 -4.32
N GLU A 77 -16.79 7.63 -5.14
CA GLU A 77 -17.31 6.76 -6.21
C GLU A 77 -16.24 6.25 -7.17
N ASN A 78 -15.31 7.11 -7.56
CA ASN A 78 -14.26 6.76 -8.53
C ASN A 78 -12.95 6.26 -7.89
N ALA A 79 -12.94 6.00 -6.59
CA ALA A 79 -11.75 5.49 -5.92
C ALA A 79 -11.38 4.08 -6.40
N GLN A 80 -10.13 3.92 -6.76
CA GLN A 80 -9.54 2.65 -7.16
C GLN A 80 -8.29 2.41 -6.30
N PRO A 81 -8.47 1.94 -5.06
CA PRO A 81 -7.35 1.74 -4.16
C PRO A 81 -6.51 0.52 -4.55
N GLY A 82 -5.20 0.67 -4.43
CA GLY A 82 -4.25 -0.43 -4.46
C GLY A 82 -3.67 -0.62 -3.07
N TYR A 83 -3.38 -1.86 -2.70
CA TYR A 83 -2.91 -2.19 -1.37
C TYR A 83 -1.65 -3.03 -1.42
N MET A 84 -0.65 -2.61 -0.64
CA MET A 84 0.55 -3.38 -0.37
C MET A 84 0.55 -3.77 1.11
N PRO A 85 0.25 -5.05 1.44
CA PRO A 85 0.21 -5.49 2.84
C PRO A 85 1.60 -5.59 3.44
N GLN A 86 1.69 -5.56 4.77
CA GLN A 86 2.93 -5.76 5.49
C GLN A 86 3.49 -7.17 5.26
N ASP A 87 2.61 -8.18 5.29
CA ASP A 87 2.96 -9.57 4.97
C ASP A 87 2.40 -9.93 3.59
N PRO A 88 3.25 -10.04 2.57
CA PRO A 88 2.81 -10.34 1.22
C PRO A 88 2.61 -11.84 0.93
N GLN A 89 2.79 -12.71 1.90
CA GLN A 89 2.83 -14.17 1.69
C GLN A 89 1.61 -14.70 0.92
N ALA A 90 0.41 -14.27 1.30
CA ALA A 90 -0.82 -14.76 0.68
C ALA A 90 -0.93 -14.45 -0.82
N GLU A 91 -0.27 -13.39 -1.28
CA GLU A 91 -0.27 -12.98 -2.69
C GLU A 91 0.52 -13.96 -3.60
N PHE A 92 1.40 -14.78 -3.02
CA PHE A 92 2.36 -15.61 -3.74
C PHE A 92 2.22 -17.12 -3.45
N GLU A 93 1.07 -17.57 -3.02
CA GLU A 93 0.81 -18.98 -2.70
C GLU A 93 0.41 -19.81 -3.93
N GLN A 94 0.05 -19.18 -5.01
CA GLN A 94 -0.39 -19.84 -6.23
C GLN A 94 0.77 -20.42 -7.05
N LYS A 95 0.47 -21.45 -7.85
CA LYS A 95 1.45 -22.01 -8.79
C LYS A 95 1.52 -21.14 -10.04
N ALA A 96 2.49 -20.26 -10.08
CA ALA A 96 2.74 -19.42 -11.25
C ALA A 96 4.21 -19.03 -11.30
N ASP A 97 4.74 -18.77 -12.47
CA ASP A 97 6.02 -18.08 -12.62
C ASP A 97 5.80 -16.56 -12.52
N LEU A 98 6.89 -15.80 -12.49
CA LEU A 98 6.82 -14.34 -12.35
C LEU A 98 6.06 -13.70 -13.50
N MET A 99 6.30 -14.17 -14.72
CA MET A 99 5.66 -13.65 -15.92
C MET A 99 4.14 -13.83 -15.88
N THR A 100 3.69 -15.03 -15.54
CA THR A 100 2.26 -15.38 -15.45
C THR A 100 1.59 -14.59 -14.32
N TRP A 101 2.22 -14.52 -13.15
CA TRP A 101 1.67 -13.77 -12.02
C TRP A 101 1.51 -12.29 -12.36
N MET A 102 2.56 -11.69 -12.93
CA MET A 102 2.52 -10.26 -13.28
C MET A 102 1.49 -9.97 -14.37
N SER A 103 1.35 -10.88 -15.35
CA SER A 103 0.35 -10.75 -16.42
C SER A 103 -1.08 -10.70 -15.92
N THR A 104 -1.38 -11.28 -14.76
CA THR A 104 -2.70 -11.24 -14.14
C THR A 104 -3.15 -9.80 -13.85
N TRP A 105 -2.20 -8.88 -13.62
CA TRP A 105 -2.46 -7.50 -13.23
C TRP A 105 -2.42 -6.53 -14.41
N SER A 106 -2.06 -7.00 -15.59
CA SER A 106 -2.08 -6.17 -16.79
C SER A 106 -3.51 -6.04 -17.34
N GLY A 107 -3.78 -4.94 -18.03
CA GLY A 107 -5.05 -4.76 -18.73
C GLY A 107 -5.15 -5.65 -19.96
N LYS A 108 -6.35 -5.78 -20.52
CA LYS A 108 -6.58 -6.64 -21.72
C LYS A 108 -5.81 -6.22 -22.95
N ALA A 109 -5.41 -4.95 -23.01
CA ALA A 109 -4.64 -4.41 -24.13
C ALA A 109 -3.14 -4.56 -23.93
N ASP A 110 -2.72 -4.99 -22.75
CA ASP A 110 -1.31 -5.13 -22.44
C ASP A 110 -0.79 -6.43 -23.02
N ASP A 111 0.31 -6.31 -23.68
CA ASP A 111 1.01 -7.47 -24.22
C ASP A 111 2.17 -7.90 -23.32
N ASP A 112 2.78 -9.01 -23.67
CA ASP A 112 3.94 -9.55 -22.94
C ASP A 112 5.08 -8.53 -22.83
N LEU A 113 5.17 -7.59 -23.76
CA LEU A 113 6.22 -6.57 -23.78
C LEU A 113 6.11 -5.64 -22.58
N ILE A 114 4.89 -5.18 -22.23
CA ILE A 114 4.65 -4.31 -21.08
C ILE A 114 4.96 -5.05 -19.78
N VAL A 115 4.53 -6.30 -19.67
CA VAL A 115 4.80 -7.14 -18.51
C VAL A 115 6.31 -7.39 -18.34
N ARG A 116 7.01 -7.71 -19.41
CA ARG A 116 8.48 -7.88 -19.38
C ARG A 116 9.20 -6.60 -19.04
N ALA A 117 8.77 -5.47 -19.58
CA ALA A 117 9.33 -4.16 -19.25
C ALA A 117 9.15 -3.83 -17.77
N THR A 118 7.97 -4.14 -17.21
CA THR A 118 7.69 -3.95 -15.77
C THR A 118 8.61 -4.81 -14.91
N LEU A 119 8.73 -6.09 -15.23
CA LEU A 119 9.66 -7.01 -14.53
C LEU A 119 11.11 -6.53 -14.64
N GLY A 120 11.53 -6.07 -15.80
CA GLY A 120 12.88 -5.53 -16.01
C GLY A 120 13.17 -4.29 -15.16
N ARG A 121 12.20 -3.38 -15.03
CA ARG A 121 12.31 -2.21 -14.14
C ARG A 121 12.47 -2.59 -12.69
N LEU A 122 11.98 -3.76 -12.30
CA LEU A 122 12.06 -4.32 -10.95
C LEU A 122 13.26 -5.27 -10.78
N LEU A 123 14.18 -5.26 -11.76
CA LEU A 123 15.40 -6.05 -11.76
C LEU A 123 15.20 -7.56 -11.92
N PHE A 124 14.08 -7.96 -12.49
CA PHE A 124 13.83 -9.35 -12.90
C PHE A 124 13.99 -9.46 -14.41
N SER A 125 14.93 -10.27 -14.85
CA SER A 125 15.19 -10.42 -16.29
C SER A 125 15.61 -11.85 -16.64
N GLY A 126 15.50 -12.18 -17.92
CA GLY A 126 15.93 -13.47 -18.44
C GLY A 126 15.24 -14.64 -17.76
N ASP A 127 16.02 -15.59 -17.28
CA ASP A 127 15.49 -16.82 -16.68
C ASP A 127 14.82 -16.61 -15.31
N GLU A 128 15.08 -15.48 -14.65
CA GLU A 128 14.39 -15.14 -13.38
C GLU A 128 12.88 -15.04 -13.57
N THR A 129 12.42 -14.60 -14.73
CA THR A 129 10.98 -14.46 -15.01
C THR A 129 10.25 -15.80 -15.06
N LYS A 130 10.98 -16.90 -15.19
CA LYS A 130 10.45 -18.26 -15.25
C LYS A 130 10.40 -18.97 -13.91
N LYS A 131 11.02 -18.39 -12.87
CA LYS A 131 10.97 -19.02 -11.55
C LYS A 131 9.59 -18.88 -10.91
N SER A 132 9.26 -19.82 -10.02
CA SER A 132 7.99 -19.80 -9.29
C SER A 132 7.93 -18.63 -8.33
N VAL A 133 6.76 -17.98 -8.22
CA VAL A 133 6.52 -16.93 -7.22
C VAL A 133 6.62 -17.44 -5.78
N LYS A 134 6.47 -18.75 -5.58
CA LYS A 134 6.58 -19.37 -4.25
C LYS A 134 7.99 -19.34 -3.65
N VAL A 135 9.02 -19.24 -4.49
CA VAL A 135 10.42 -19.26 -4.03
C VAL A 135 11.01 -17.86 -3.86
N LEU A 136 10.22 -16.82 -4.00
CA LEU A 136 10.68 -15.45 -3.88
C LEU A 136 11.12 -15.12 -2.44
N SER A 137 12.19 -14.35 -2.31
CA SER A 137 12.58 -13.71 -1.05
C SER A 137 11.60 -12.60 -0.67
N GLY A 138 11.68 -12.11 0.58
CA GLY A 138 10.85 -10.99 1.03
C GLY A 138 11.01 -9.74 0.17
N GLY A 139 12.25 -9.38 -0.16
CA GLY A 139 12.53 -8.24 -1.03
C GLY A 139 12.01 -8.43 -2.45
N GLU A 140 12.15 -9.63 -2.99
CA GLU A 140 11.63 -9.96 -4.31
C GLU A 140 10.10 -9.90 -4.36
N LYS A 141 9.42 -10.40 -3.32
CA LYS A 141 7.96 -10.29 -3.18
C LYS A 141 7.51 -8.82 -3.16
N GLY A 142 8.20 -7.99 -2.40
CA GLY A 142 7.91 -6.55 -2.36
C GLY A 142 8.05 -5.89 -3.72
N ARG A 143 9.12 -6.19 -4.45
CA ARG A 143 9.31 -5.66 -5.81
C ARG A 143 8.21 -6.13 -6.78
N MET A 144 7.75 -7.37 -6.65
CA MET A 144 6.61 -7.88 -7.43
C MET A 144 5.33 -7.09 -7.13
N LEU A 145 5.09 -6.75 -5.86
CA LEU A 145 3.94 -5.93 -5.48
C LEU A 145 4.04 -4.51 -6.02
N TYR A 146 5.23 -3.93 -6.11
CA TYR A 146 5.41 -2.65 -6.81
C TYR A 146 4.98 -2.76 -8.27
N GLY A 147 5.33 -3.85 -8.94
CA GLY A 147 4.91 -4.10 -10.33
C GLY A 147 3.40 -4.21 -10.48
N LYS A 148 2.75 -4.90 -9.57
CA LYS A 148 1.28 -4.97 -9.52
C LYS A 148 0.67 -3.57 -9.44
N LEU A 149 1.19 -2.71 -8.56
CA LEU A 149 0.70 -1.34 -8.42
C LEU A 149 1.03 -0.47 -9.65
N MET A 150 2.16 -0.70 -10.29
CA MET A 150 2.51 -0.02 -11.54
C MET A 150 1.53 -0.37 -12.67
N LEU A 151 1.10 -1.61 -12.75
CA LEU A 151 0.20 -2.10 -13.81
C LEU A 151 -1.28 -1.79 -13.52
N THR A 152 -1.72 -1.91 -12.30
CA THR A 152 -3.13 -1.67 -11.92
C THR A 152 -3.48 -0.19 -11.83
N ARG A 153 -2.49 0.69 -11.72
CA ARG A 153 -2.64 2.15 -11.76
C ARG A 153 -3.68 2.70 -10.78
N PRO A 154 -3.59 2.37 -9.49
CA PRO A 154 -4.53 2.86 -8.50
C PRO A 154 -4.46 4.38 -8.35
N ASN A 155 -5.56 5.02 -8.01
CA ASN A 155 -5.58 6.45 -7.70
C ASN A 155 -5.44 6.74 -6.20
N VAL A 156 -5.50 5.69 -5.38
CA VAL A 156 -5.12 5.73 -3.96
C VAL A 156 -4.23 4.52 -3.69
N MET A 157 -3.04 4.74 -3.13
CA MET A 157 -2.18 3.65 -2.71
C MET A 157 -2.13 3.56 -1.19
N LEU A 158 -2.38 2.36 -0.68
CA LEU A 158 -2.26 2.00 0.72
C LEU A 158 -1.04 1.09 0.85
N MET A 159 0.01 1.55 1.53
CA MET A 159 1.26 0.81 1.64
C MET A 159 1.66 0.61 3.10
N ASP A 160 1.77 -0.63 3.53
CA ASP A 160 2.19 -0.97 4.89
C ASP A 160 3.62 -1.50 4.89
N GLU A 161 4.55 -0.70 5.43
CA GLU A 161 5.98 -1.00 5.48
C GLU A 161 6.58 -1.31 4.09
N PRO A 162 6.42 -0.42 3.10
CA PRO A 162 6.82 -0.73 1.72
C PRO A 162 8.32 -0.87 1.51
N THR A 163 9.15 -0.40 2.44
CA THR A 163 10.61 -0.51 2.37
C THR A 163 11.16 -1.74 3.08
N ASN A 164 10.29 -2.55 3.68
CA ASN A 164 10.71 -3.71 4.47
C ASN A 164 11.44 -4.74 3.60
N HIS A 165 12.57 -5.24 4.10
CA HIS A 165 13.45 -6.20 3.38
C HIS A 165 14.06 -5.66 2.08
N MET A 166 14.07 -4.34 1.88
CA MET A 166 14.63 -3.71 0.69
C MET A 166 16.05 -3.22 0.92
N ASP A 167 16.89 -3.29 -0.12
CA ASP A 167 18.18 -2.63 -0.14
C ASP A 167 18.02 -1.11 -0.34
N MET A 168 19.10 -0.38 -0.10
CA MET A 168 19.11 1.09 -0.19
C MET A 168 18.72 1.61 -1.57
N GLU A 169 19.22 0.96 -2.61
CA GLU A 169 18.93 1.36 -4.00
C GLU A 169 17.45 1.22 -4.34
N THR A 170 16.83 0.13 -3.90
CA THR A 170 15.39 -0.10 -4.08
C THR A 170 14.56 0.90 -3.29
N ILE A 171 14.96 1.22 -2.05
CA ILE A 171 14.28 2.23 -1.21
C ILE A 171 14.32 3.59 -1.88
N GLU A 172 15.47 4.01 -2.39
CA GLU A 172 15.62 5.28 -3.11
C GLU A 172 14.75 5.33 -4.37
N SER A 173 14.75 4.25 -5.14
CA SER A 173 13.91 4.14 -6.35
C SER A 173 12.42 4.21 -6.01
N LEU A 174 12.00 3.55 -4.94
CA LEU A 174 10.61 3.61 -4.46
C LEU A 174 10.25 5.02 -4.03
N GLN A 175 11.10 5.67 -3.25
CA GLN A 175 10.87 7.03 -2.78
C GLN A 175 10.69 8.00 -3.95
N ILE A 176 11.57 7.95 -4.94
CA ILE A 176 11.47 8.78 -6.14
C ILE A 176 10.15 8.50 -6.89
N GLY A 177 9.81 7.21 -7.04
CA GLY A 177 8.56 6.81 -7.68
C GLY A 177 7.32 7.34 -6.95
N LEU A 178 7.32 7.31 -5.62
CA LEU A 178 6.22 7.81 -4.80
C LEU A 178 6.16 9.34 -4.76
N GLU A 179 7.31 10.03 -4.77
CA GLU A 179 7.35 11.49 -4.89
C GLU A 179 6.68 11.98 -6.17
N LYS A 180 6.85 11.24 -7.26
CA LYS A 180 6.29 11.56 -8.57
C LYS A 180 4.89 10.99 -8.79
N TYR A 181 4.40 10.15 -7.88
CA TYR A 181 3.07 9.56 -8.01
C TYR A 181 2.00 10.65 -7.93
N PRO A 182 1.12 10.76 -8.95
CA PRO A 182 0.12 11.83 -8.99
C PRO A 182 -1.13 11.57 -8.15
N GLY A 183 -1.28 10.37 -7.59
CA GLY A 183 -2.45 10.00 -6.80
C GLY A 183 -2.30 10.28 -5.31
N THR A 184 -3.17 9.67 -4.53
CA THR A 184 -3.21 9.79 -3.07
C THR A 184 -2.45 8.64 -2.44
N LEU A 185 -1.65 8.92 -1.42
CA LEU A 185 -0.84 7.91 -0.73
C LEU A 185 -1.14 7.91 0.76
N VAL A 186 -1.41 6.72 1.30
CA VAL A 186 -1.49 6.47 2.74
C VAL A 186 -0.51 5.35 3.04
N PHE A 187 0.41 5.57 3.97
CA PHE A 187 1.46 4.59 4.22
C PHE A 187 1.88 4.53 5.68
N VAL A 188 2.41 3.37 6.05
CA VAL A 188 3.06 3.12 7.34
C VAL A 188 4.51 2.80 7.07
N SER A 189 5.44 3.45 7.77
CA SER A 189 6.86 3.13 7.70
C SER A 189 7.58 3.44 9.00
N HIS A 190 8.57 2.62 9.35
CA HIS A 190 9.50 2.87 10.44
C HIS A 190 10.73 3.67 10.00
N ASP A 191 10.91 3.83 8.71
CA ASP A 191 12.00 4.62 8.14
C ASP A 191 11.65 6.11 8.23
N ARG A 192 12.31 6.81 9.15
CA ARG A 192 12.05 8.24 9.41
C ARG A 192 12.39 9.13 8.22
N GLU A 193 13.43 8.81 7.49
CA GLU A 193 13.82 9.59 6.31
C GLU A 193 12.79 9.41 5.18
N PHE A 194 12.31 8.19 5.01
CA PHE A 194 11.27 7.88 4.05
C PHE A 194 9.97 8.65 4.36
N VAL A 195 9.55 8.65 5.63
CA VAL A 195 8.37 9.41 6.08
C VAL A 195 8.58 10.91 5.85
N ALA A 196 9.71 11.45 6.30
CA ALA A 196 10.00 12.88 6.16
C ALA A 196 10.07 13.34 4.70
N GLY A 197 10.56 12.49 3.81
CA GLY A 197 10.67 12.80 2.38
C GLY A 197 9.34 12.76 1.62
N LEU A 198 8.33 12.07 2.13
CA LEU A 198 7.07 11.83 1.42
C LEU A 198 5.86 12.47 2.08
N ALA A 199 5.75 12.42 3.41
CA ALA A 199 4.52 12.79 4.09
C ALA A 199 4.26 14.30 4.05
N THR A 200 3.05 14.67 3.66
CA THR A 200 2.53 16.03 3.79
C THR A 200 1.58 16.15 4.98
N ARG A 201 1.18 15.02 5.56
CA ARG A 201 0.30 14.93 6.70
C ARG A 201 0.64 13.67 7.49
N MET A 202 0.55 13.73 8.81
CA MET A 202 0.77 12.59 9.68
C MET A 202 -0.44 12.38 10.59
N ILE A 203 -0.87 11.13 10.72
CA ILE A 203 -1.91 10.72 11.65
C ILE A 203 -1.24 9.80 12.67
N GLU A 204 -1.14 10.25 13.91
CA GLU A 204 -0.53 9.50 14.99
C GLU A 204 -1.58 8.73 15.77
N LEU A 205 -1.43 7.40 15.82
CA LEU A 205 -2.22 6.54 16.71
C LEU A 205 -1.60 6.56 18.10
N ARG A 206 -2.45 6.78 19.11
CA ARG A 206 -2.05 6.88 20.52
C ARG A 206 -2.44 5.64 21.31
N PRO A 207 -1.74 5.37 22.45
CA PRO A 207 -2.06 4.21 23.29
C PRO A 207 -3.48 4.21 23.87
N ASP A 208 -4.11 5.37 24.00
CA ASP A 208 -5.50 5.50 24.47
C ASP A 208 -6.55 5.20 23.38
N GLY A 209 -6.10 4.84 22.16
CA GLY A 209 -6.97 4.55 21.02
C GLY A 209 -7.42 5.79 20.24
N THR A 210 -6.94 6.97 20.59
CA THR A 210 -7.23 8.22 19.87
C THR A 210 -6.14 8.54 18.85
N VAL A 211 -6.37 9.55 18.01
CA VAL A 211 -5.41 10.03 17.02
C VAL A 211 -5.08 11.49 17.21
N THR A 212 -3.89 11.86 16.80
CA THR A 212 -3.50 13.26 16.59
C THR A 212 -3.18 13.43 15.12
N ASP A 213 -3.70 14.49 14.51
CA ASP A 213 -3.57 14.79 13.09
C ASP A 213 -2.66 16.02 12.93
N PHE A 214 -1.59 15.84 12.15
CA PHE A 214 -0.61 16.89 11.85
C PHE A 214 -0.57 17.16 10.35
N THR A 215 -0.63 18.41 9.98
CA THR A 215 -0.47 18.87 8.58
C THR A 215 0.79 19.66 8.38
#